data_4baef854909b3a602643aedee3367ac2
#
_entry.id   4baef854909b3a602643aedee3367ac2
#
_cell.length_a   1.000
_cell.length_b   1.000
_cell.length_c   1.000
_cell.angle_alpha   90.00
_cell.angle_beta   90.00
_cell.angle_gamma   90.00
#
_symmetry.space_group_name_H-M   'P 1'
#
loop_
_entity.id
_entity.type
_entity.pdbx_description
1 polymer ?
#
loop_
_entity_poly.entity_id
_entity_poly.type
_entity_poly.pdbx_seq_one_letter_code
_entity_poly.pdbx_strand_id
1 'polypeptide(L)'
;MMKQNKLELAKQCLSDAKWRINNLYYIVDKSGRKIKFELNWAQEELYHSMWYCNVILKARQLGISTFVCLLFLDRCLFNSNQSAGIIAHTVEDAQAIFRRVKFAYDSLPEHLRAIIQAENDTANMLKFSNGSSLRVGTSLRSSTFQYLHISEFGKICAKYPDKAQEIITGSLNTVAPGQYIFIESTAEGKDGYFYDICKRAQKTRDSDLSKIDFKFHFYPWHKEPAYRIGSSVRIDDDILAYFDHLEKMGIKLDYEQKSWYASKANVQQDEVKREYPSTADEAWEVSNEGLYYGKQMAITRVEGRISRIPYEEALPVHTAWDLGYNDSTAIWLFQIVAKEIRLIEYIEGSGESLAQWLNVLKSKDYTYGKHLAPHDITVKEYSNGMSRQSTARNLGFNLLAVPKLEVVSGIDAVRNILNRCCFDEKKCAQGVKVLENYKKEWDEKHVCWRSQPLHNWASHGADAFRTLATGLHFIVQANSDDGKRLGGGDWNNRFGQKNF
;
A
#
# COMPACT_ATOMS: atom_id res chain seq x y z
N MET A 1 -10.25 -14.85 59.25
CA MET A 1 -9.39 -13.79 58.68
C MET A 1 -8.51 -14.23 57.53
N MET A 2 -7.61 -15.22 57.59
CA MET A 2 -6.73 -15.58 56.46
C MET A 2 -7.45 -16.03 55.18
N LYS A 3 -8.54 -16.80 55.27
CA LYS A 3 -9.33 -17.25 54.09
C LYS A 3 -10.08 -16.09 53.44
N GLN A 4 -10.63 -15.14 54.22
CA GLN A 4 -11.30 -13.96 53.73
C GLN A 4 -10.34 -13.02 53.00
N ASN A 5 -9.15 -12.77 53.54
CA ASN A 5 -8.11 -11.98 52.88
C ASN A 5 -7.64 -12.59 51.54
N LYS A 6 -7.54 -13.92 51.45
CA LYS A 6 -7.17 -14.62 50.21
C LYS A 6 -8.28 -14.48 49.14
N LEU A 7 -9.55 -14.56 49.53
CA LEU A 7 -10.66 -14.40 48.63
C LEU A 7 -10.78 -12.95 48.06
N GLU A 8 -10.60 -11.96 48.93
CA GLU A 8 -10.62 -10.55 48.49
C GLU A 8 -9.43 -10.24 47.56
N LEU A 9 -8.23 -10.75 47.89
CA LEU A 9 -7.07 -10.61 46.99
C LEU A 9 -7.33 -11.27 45.60
N ALA A 10 -7.90 -12.48 45.61
CA ALA A 10 -8.26 -13.16 44.34
C ALA A 10 -9.29 -12.38 43.53
N LYS A 11 -10.31 -11.81 44.19
CA LYS A 11 -11.29 -10.93 43.51
C LYS A 11 -10.63 -9.69 42.91
N GLN A 12 -9.75 -9.03 43.68
CA GLN A 12 -9.02 -7.87 43.21
C GLN A 12 -8.14 -8.20 42.00
N CYS A 13 -7.38 -9.30 42.04
CA CYS A 13 -6.59 -9.76 40.92
C CYS A 13 -7.46 -10.09 39.67
N LEU A 14 -8.57 -10.79 39.88
CA LEU A 14 -9.49 -11.13 38.76
C LEU A 14 -10.28 -9.94 38.22
N SER A 15 -10.42 -8.85 38.97
CA SER A 15 -11.03 -7.60 38.46
C SER A 15 -10.10 -6.81 37.56
N ASP A 16 -8.77 -6.95 37.69
CA ASP A 16 -7.77 -6.25 36.91
C ASP A 16 -7.46 -7.01 35.61
N ALA A 17 -7.85 -6.45 34.48
CA ALA A 17 -7.61 -7.01 33.16
C ALA A 17 -6.11 -7.20 32.84
N LYS A 18 -5.27 -6.26 33.24
CA LYS A 18 -3.81 -6.36 33.03
C LYS A 18 -3.22 -7.51 33.84
N TRP A 19 -3.66 -7.66 35.10
CA TRP A 19 -3.26 -8.79 35.89
C TRP A 19 -3.68 -10.11 35.25
N ARG A 20 -4.92 -10.22 34.78
CA ARG A 20 -5.44 -11.43 34.13
C ARG A 20 -4.61 -11.79 32.89
N ILE A 21 -4.36 -10.82 32.01
CA ILE A 21 -3.57 -11.03 30.78
C ILE A 21 -2.18 -11.57 31.11
N ASN A 22 -1.51 -11.03 32.13
CA ASN A 22 -0.17 -11.46 32.52
C ASN A 22 -0.13 -12.75 33.37
N ASN A 23 -1.26 -13.23 33.89
CA ASN A 23 -1.24 -14.30 34.87
C ASN A 23 -2.10 -15.52 34.54
N LEU A 24 -3.12 -15.40 33.69
CA LEU A 24 -4.05 -16.49 33.42
C LEU A 24 -3.74 -17.26 32.13
N TYR A 25 -3.14 -16.60 31.15
CA TYR A 25 -3.02 -17.16 29.81
C TYR A 25 -1.65 -17.78 29.56
N TYR A 26 -1.65 -18.80 28.72
CA TYR A 26 -0.46 -19.49 28.23
C TYR A 26 -0.43 -19.44 26.71
N ILE A 27 0.78 -19.38 26.17
CA ILE A 27 1.05 -19.43 24.74
C ILE A 27 2.10 -20.49 24.44
N VAL A 28 2.27 -20.81 23.15
CA VAL A 28 3.41 -21.60 22.69
C VAL A 28 4.45 -20.62 22.14
N ASP A 29 5.68 -20.68 22.69
CA ASP A 29 6.80 -19.86 22.24
C ASP A 29 7.36 -20.31 20.89
N LYS A 30 8.32 -19.56 20.34
CA LYS A 30 9.00 -19.90 19.07
C LYS A 30 9.76 -21.25 19.12
N SER A 31 10.03 -21.77 20.30
CA SER A 31 10.69 -23.06 20.53
C SER A 31 9.69 -24.21 20.73
N GLY A 32 8.37 -23.96 20.58
CA GLY A 32 7.32 -24.94 20.76
C GLY A 32 6.97 -25.23 22.23
N ARG A 33 7.46 -24.45 23.20
CA ARG A 33 7.23 -24.66 24.61
C ARG A 33 6.01 -23.86 25.10
N LYS A 34 5.20 -24.51 25.94
CA LYS A 34 4.13 -23.82 26.67
C LYS A 34 4.74 -22.90 27.71
N ILE A 35 4.52 -21.61 27.58
CA ILE A 35 4.97 -20.58 28.52
C ILE A 35 3.79 -19.73 28.96
N LYS A 36 3.89 -19.18 30.16
CA LYS A 36 2.96 -18.17 30.67
C LYS A 36 3.12 -16.90 29.82
N PHE A 37 2.01 -16.29 29.42
CA PHE A 37 2.03 -15.05 28.67
C PHE A 37 2.29 -13.89 29.64
N GLU A 38 3.23 -13.04 29.28
CA GLU A 38 3.53 -11.77 29.91
C GLU A 38 3.71 -10.73 28.83
N LEU A 39 3.18 -9.52 29.06
CA LEU A 39 3.29 -8.42 28.09
C LEU A 39 4.76 -8.04 27.90
N ASN A 40 5.20 -8.03 26.65
CA ASN A 40 6.49 -7.43 26.29
C ASN A 40 6.36 -5.90 26.19
N TRP A 41 7.48 -5.20 25.96
CA TRP A 41 7.54 -3.73 25.92
C TRP A 41 6.52 -3.11 24.92
N ALA A 42 6.35 -3.67 23.71
CA ALA A 42 5.45 -3.14 22.69
C ALA A 42 3.98 -3.36 23.05
N GLN A 43 3.67 -4.52 23.61
CA GLN A 43 2.34 -4.88 24.08
C GLN A 43 1.92 -4.07 25.31
N GLU A 44 2.88 -3.82 26.22
CA GLU A 44 2.70 -2.96 27.40
C GLU A 44 2.43 -1.52 26.99
N GLU A 45 3.21 -0.98 26.06
CA GLU A 45 3.02 0.37 25.50
C GLU A 45 1.64 0.47 24.83
N LEU A 46 1.25 -0.54 24.01
CA LEU A 46 -0.06 -0.56 23.37
C LEU A 46 -1.20 -0.66 24.39
N TYR A 47 -1.06 -1.51 25.42
CA TYR A 47 -2.07 -1.66 26.47
C TYR A 47 -2.40 -0.33 27.16
N HIS A 48 -1.38 0.48 27.44
CA HIS A 48 -1.53 1.77 28.12
C HIS A 48 -1.95 2.91 27.19
N SER A 49 -1.64 2.83 25.91
CA SER A 49 -1.89 3.90 24.94
C SER A 49 -3.06 3.63 23.97
N MET A 50 -3.66 2.44 24.00
CA MET A 50 -4.74 2.08 23.08
C MET A 50 -5.93 3.04 23.18
N TRP A 51 -6.55 3.27 22.03
CA TRP A 51 -7.75 4.07 21.86
C TRP A 51 -8.89 3.20 21.35
N TYR A 52 -10.04 3.78 21.04
CA TYR A 52 -11.15 3.02 20.44
C TYR A 52 -10.78 2.43 19.08
N CYS A 53 -10.19 3.24 18.20
CA CYS A 53 -9.67 2.77 16.92
C CYS A 53 -8.14 2.90 16.91
N ASN A 54 -7.44 1.79 16.63
CA ASN A 54 -5.97 1.71 16.67
C ASN A 54 -5.45 1.23 15.31
N VAL A 55 -4.50 1.96 14.74
CA VAL A 55 -3.73 1.53 13.59
C VAL A 55 -2.27 1.39 13.98
N ILE A 56 -1.70 0.19 13.72
CA ILE A 56 -0.41 -0.22 14.28
C ILE A 56 0.52 -0.60 13.14
N LEU A 57 1.53 0.24 12.91
CA LEU A 57 2.66 -0.04 12.05
C LEU A 57 3.79 -0.60 12.91
N LYS A 58 4.30 -1.76 12.57
CA LYS A 58 5.23 -2.47 13.44
C LYS A 58 6.33 -3.21 12.69
N ALA A 59 7.46 -3.41 13.35
CA ALA A 59 8.42 -4.44 12.95
C ALA A 59 7.83 -5.84 13.09
N ARG A 60 8.39 -6.80 12.39
CA ARG A 60 7.97 -8.22 12.48
C ARG A 60 8.10 -8.79 13.88
N GLN A 61 7.23 -9.76 14.19
CA GLN A 61 7.32 -10.66 15.33
C GLN A 61 7.35 -10.00 16.72
N LEU A 62 6.77 -8.82 16.89
CA LEU A 62 6.61 -8.15 18.19
C LEU A 62 5.43 -8.69 19.03
N GLY A 63 4.72 -9.72 18.53
CA GLY A 63 3.65 -10.38 19.27
C GLY A 63 2.35 -9.58 19.40
N ILE A 64 2.18 -8.48 18.66
CA ILE A 64 0.98 -7.62 18.72
C ILE A 64 -0.30 -8.41 18.42
N SER A 65 -0.33 -9.21 17.34
CA SER A 65 -1.50 -10.04 17.00
C SER A 65 -1.87 -11.01 18.14
N THR A 66 -0.88 -11.62 18.80
CA THR A 66 -1.10 -12.52 19.95
C THR A 66 -1.71 -11.75 21.12
N PHE A 67 -1.18 -10.57 21.44
CA PHE A 67 -1.72 -9.73 22.51
C PHE A 67 -3.18 -9.33 22.24
N VAL A 68 -3.51 -8.84 21.04
CA VAL A 68 -4.89 -8.45 20.70
C VAL A 68 -5.84 -9.64 20.77
N CYS A 69 -5.41 -10.82 20.32
CA CYS A 69 -6.19 -12.07 20.47
C CYS A 69 -6.49 -12.41 21.92
N LEU A 70 -5.49 -12.32 22.82
CA LEU A 70 -5.66 -12.58 24.25
C LEU A 70 -6.51 -11.50 24.92
N LEU A 71 -6.34 -10.23 24.56
CA LEU A 71 -7.17 -9.14 25.03
C LEU A 71 -8.66 -9.37 24.68
N PHE A 72 -8.95 -9.80 23.45
CA PHE A 72 -10.32 -10.08 23.02
C PHE A 72 -10.90 -11.31 23.71
N LEU A 73 -10.10 -12.35 23.87
CA LEU A 73 -10.49 -13.52 24.66
C LEU A 73 -10.83 -13.14 26.11
N ASP A 74 -9.96 -12.35 26.76
CA ASP A 74 -10.18 -11.86 28.12
C ASP A 74 -11.48 -11.03 28.22
N ARG A 75 -11.72 -10.14 27.26
CA ARG A 75 -12.95 -9.34 27.22
C ARG A 75 -14.19 -10.20 27.06
N CYS A 76 -14.15 -11.23 26.22
CA CYS A 76 -15.27 -12.16 26.04
C CYS A 76 -15.51 -13.06 27.29
N LEU A 77 -14.46 -13.43 28.00
CA LEU A 77 -14.58 -14.27 29.19
C LEU A 77 -15.10 -13.48 30.40
N PHE A 78 -14.59 -12.29 30.63
CA PHE A 78 -14.86 -11.53 31.86
C PHE A 78 -15.95 -10.47 31.71
N ASN A 79 -16.55 -10.32 30.53
CA ASN A 79 -17.73 -9.48 30.30
C ASN A 79 -18.79 -10.28 29.52
N SER A 80 -20.05 -10.18 29.92
CA SER A 80 -21.13 -10.89 29.24
C SER A 80 -21.54 -10.21 27.94
N ASN A 81 -22.05 -11.02 26.99
CA ASN A 81 -22.65 -10.56 25.73
C ASN A 81 -21.65 -9.78 24.84
N GLN A 82 -20.35 -10.10 24.89
CA GLN A 82 -19.36 -9.50 24.03
C GLN A 82 -19.17 -10.33 22.76
N SER A 83 -19.06 -9.65 21.64
CA SER A 83 -18.77 -10.23 20.34
C SER A 83 -17.44 -9.71 19.82
N ALA A 84 -16.47 -10.61 19.59
CA ALA A 84 -15.16 -10.29 19.06
C ALA A 84 -14.96 -10.94 17.70
N GLY A 85 -14.48 -10.17 16.73
CA GLY A 85 -14.15 -10.61 15.38
C GLY A 85 -12.67 -10.42 15.06
N ILE A 86 -12.03 -11.41 14.44
CA ILE A 86 -10.65 -11.32 13.97
C ILE A 86 -10.61 -11.67 12.47
N ILE A 87 -10.10 -10.77 11.66
CA ILE A 87 -9.92 -10.94 10.22
C ILE A 87 -8.46 -11.21 9.94
N ALA A 88 -8.17 -12.32 9.26
CA ALA A 88 -6.86 -12.69 8.76
C ALA A 88 -6.79 -12.60 7.23
N HIS A 89 -5.59 -12.58 6.68
CA HIS A 89 -5.43 -12.41 5.24
C HIS A 89 -5.72 -13.70 4.44
N THR A 90 -5.42 -14.89 5.00
CA THR A 90 -5.75 -16.21 4.42
C THR A 90 -6.57 -17.07 5.39
N VAL A 91 -7.14 -18.16 4.87
CA VAL A 91 -7.85 -19.16 5.69
C VAL A 91 -6.90 -19.87 6.64
N GLU A 92 -5.68 -20.17 6.18
CA GLU A 92 -4.63 -20.82 6.95
C GLU A 92 -4.22 -19.97 8.15
N ASP A 93 -4.05 -18.65 7.94
CA ASP A 93 -3.73 -17.72 9.02
C ASP A 93 -4.90 -17.57 10.00
N ALA A 94 -6.13 -17.50 9.49
CA ALA A 94 -7.32 -17.51 10.34
C ALA A 94 -7.34 -18.74 11.27
N GLN A 95 -7.08 -19.92 10.73
CA GLN A 95 -6.98 -21.16 11.50
C GLN A 95 -5.81 -21.13 12.50
N ALA A 96 -4.66 -20.58 12.09
CA ALA A 96 -3.50 -20.44 12.99
C ALA A 96 -3.79 -19.48 14.14
N ILE A 97 -4.43 -18.34 13.88
CA ILE A 97 -4.89 -17.41 14.93
C ILE A 97 -5.91 -18.08 15.85
N PHE A 98 -6.89 -18.78 15.27
CA PHE A 98 -7.91 -19.47 16.07
C PHE A 98 -7.30 -20.53 16.99
N ARG A 99 -6.34 -21.33 16.50
CA ARG A 99 -5.61 -22.30 17.33
C ARG A 99 -4.90 -21.65 18.52
N ARG A 100 -4.32 -20.45 18.34
CA ARG A 100 -3.70 -19.70 19.47
C ARG A 100 -4.72 -19.28 20.52
N VAL A 101 -5.85 -18.73 20.08
CA VAL A 101 -6.95 -18.33 20.97
C VAL A 101 -7.49 -19.55 21.74
N LYS A 102 -7.76 -20.64 21.02
CA LYS A 102 -8.24 -21.89 21.63
C LYS A 102 -7.25 -22.47 22.63
N PHE A 103 -5.96 -22.52 22.28
CA PHE A 103 -4.91 -22.97 23.18
C PHE A 103 -4.85 -22.15 24.46
N ALA A 104 -4.98 -20.83 24.37
CA ALA A 104 -5.00 -19.94 25.54
C ALA A 104 -6.23 -20.22 26.42
N TYR A 105 -7.43 -20.41 25.83
CA TYR A 105 -8.63 -20.77 26.57
C TYR A 105 -8.51 -22.16 27.24
N ASP A 106 -8.07 -23.19 26.50
CA ASP A 106 -7.91 -24.55 26.99
C ASP A 106 -6.84 -24.64 28.09
N SER A 107 -5.92 -23.71 28.15
CA SER A 107 -4.86 -23.64 29.15
C SER A 107 -5.26 -22.89 30.43
N LEU A 108 -6.45 -22.31 30.50
CA LEU A 108 -6.96 -21.67 31.71
C LEU A 108 -7.17 -22.70 32.83
N PRO A 109 -7.08 -22.29 34.11
CA PRO A 109 -7.43 -23.12 35.24
C PRO A 109 -8.82 -23.73 35.10
N GLU A 110 -8.97 -25.02 35.42
CA GLU A 110 -10.18 -25.78 35.22
C GLU A 110 -11.42 -25.16 35.89
N HIS A 111 -11.24 -24.61 37.07
CA HIS A 111 -12.33 -23.94 37.79
C HIS A 111 -12.83 -22.68 37.10
N LEU A 112 -11.98 -21.94 36.38
CA LEU A 112 -12.41 -20.80 35.58
C LEU A 112 -13.14 -21.26 34.33
N ARG A 113 -12.65 -22.29 33.66
CA ARG A 113 -13.33 -22.88 32.49
C ARG A 113 -14.70 -23.49 32.86
N ALA A 114 -14.83 -24.04 34.06
CA ALA A 114 -16.10 -24.55 34.56
C ALA A 114 -17.15 -23.44 34.78
N ILE A 115 -16.73 -22.23 35.11
CA ILE A 115 -17.62 -21.05 35.26
C ILE A 115 -18.01 -20.46 33.90
N ILE A 116 -17.06 -20.36 32.98
CA ILE A 116 -17.28 -19.75 31.64
C ILE A 116 -16.96 -20.82 30.59
N GLN A 117 -17.96 -21.66 30.34
CA GLN A 117 -17.82 -22.79 29.43
C GLN A 117 -17.91 -22.35 27.97
N ALA A 118 -17.15 -23.00 27.10
CA ALA A 118 -17.36 -22.91 25.65
C ALA A 118 -18.54 -23.84 25.28
N GLU A 119 -19.68 -23.25 24.96
CA GLU A 119 -20.90 -23.98 24.55
C GLU A 119 -20.83 -24.47 23.11
N ASN A 120 -20.12 -23.77 22.26
CA ASN A 120 -19.90 -24.11 20.86
C ASN A 120 -18.45 -23.86 20.50
N ASP A 121 -17.76 -24.91 20.05
CA ASP A 121 -16.37 -24.92 19.63
C ASP A 121 -16.31 -25.45 18.19
N THR A 122 -16.38 -24.51 17.25
CA THR A 122 -16.24 -24.83 15.82
C THR A 122 -14.82 -24.53 15.34
N ALA A 123 -14.54 -24.82 14.08
CA ALA A 123 -13.22 -24.59 13.49
C ALA A 123 -12.77 -23.12 13.48
N ASN A 124 -13.69 -22.17 13.74
CA ASN A 124 -13.41 -20.74 13.64
C ASN A 124 -14.17 -19.86 14.65
N MET A 125 -14.88 -20.46 15.62
CA MET A 125 -15.66 -19.70 16.59
C MET A 125 -15.70 -20.40 17.95
N LEU A 126 -15.49 -19.60 19.01
CA LEU A 126 -15.81 -19.96 20.39
C LEU A 126 -17.02 -19.15 20.84
N LYS A 127 -18.06 -19.83 21.33
CA LYS A 127 -19.21 -19.22 21.99
C LYS A 127 -19.23 -19.63 23.46
N PHE A 128 -19.40 -18.68 24.35
CA PHE A 128 -19.29 -18.88 25.79
C PHE A 128 -20.65 -18.82 26.47
N SER A 129 -20.77 -19.53 27.61
CA SER A 129 -21.98 -19.60 28.43
C SER A 129 -22.48 -18.27 28.98
N ASN A 130 -21.62 -17.21 28.98
CA ASN A 130 -21.99 -15.84 29.36
C ASN A 130 -22.57 -15.02 28.19
N GLY A 131 -22.93 -15.66 27.07
CA GLY A 131 -23.46 -15.02 25.86
C GLY A 131 -22.41 -14.36 24.96
N SER A 132 -21.12 -14.39 25.33
CA SER A 132 -20.05 -13.82 24.52
C SER A 132 -19.59 -14.79 23.43
N SER A 133 -18.95 -14.25 22.38
CA SER A 133 -18.38 -15.04 21.29
C SER A 133 -17.12 -14.41 20.71
N LEU A 134 -16.20 -15.28 20.25
CA LEU A 134 -15.02 -14.86 19.49
C LEU A 134 -14.97 -15.66 18.18
N ARG A 135 -14.93 -14.95 17.06
CA ARG A 135 -14.93 -15.52 15.72
C ARG A 135 -13.70 -15.06 14.92
N VAL A 136 -13.09 -16.01 14.22
CA VAL A 136 -11.96 -15.72 13.32
C VAL A 136 -12.34 -16.11 11.89
N GLY A 137 -11.99 -15.28 10.92
CA GLY A 137 -12.28 -15.53 9.51
C GLY A 137 -11.50 -14.64 8.57
N THR A 138 -11.80 -14.76 7.29
CA THR A 138 -11.19 -13.89 6.26
C THR A 138 -12.10 -12.73 5.85
N SER A 139 -13.38 -12.77 6.24
CA SER A 139 -14.37 -11.71 6.07
C SER A 139 -15.44 -11.85 7.17
N LEU A 140 -15.87 -10.75 7.75
CA LEU A 140 -16.83 -10.69 8.85
C LEU A 140 -17.82 -9.54 8.61
N ARG A 141 -18.90 -9.77 7.83
CA ARG A 141 -19.87 -8.72 7.45
C ARG A 141 -21.20 -8.79 8.20
N SER A 142 -21.58 -9.97 8.68
CA SER A 142 -22.98 -10.24 9.08
C SER A 142 -23.21 -10.17 10.59
N SER A 143 -22.30 -9.61 11.37
CA SER A 143 -22.39 -9.57 12.82
C SER A 143 -22.03 -8.18 13.34
N THR A 144 -22.58 -7.79 14.48
CA THR A 144 -22.13 -6.60 15.21
C THR A 144 -21.06 -7.00 16.20
N PHE A 145 -19.93 -6.30 16.20
CA PHE A 145 -18.79 -6.56 17.06
C PHE A 145 -18.51 -5.41 18.02
N GLN A 146 -18.17 -5.74 19.26
CA GLN A 146 -17.60 -4.80 20.21
C GLN A 146 -16.07 -4.71 20.09
N TYR A 147 -15.47 -5.75 19.49
CA TYR A 147 -14.03 -5.87 19.31
C TYR A 147 -13.74 -6.40 17.90
N LEU A 148 -13.03 -5.64 17.08
CA LEU A 148 -12.63 -6.05 15.72
C LEU A 148 -11.12 -5.92 15.57
N HIS A 149 -10.47 -7.00 15.16
CA HIS A 149 -9.05 -7.04 14.83
C HIS A 149 -8.85 -7.40 13.37
N ILE A 150 -8.06 -6.62 12.66
CA ILE A 150 -7.65 -6.89 11.28
C ILE A 150 -6.14 -7.10 11.28
N SER A 151 -5.74 -8.36 11.14
CA SER A 151 -4.33 -8.77 11.18
C SER A 151 -3.72 -8.72 9.79
N GLU A 152 -2.49 -8.19 9.69
CA GLU A 152 -1.70 -8.07 8.46
C GLU A 152 -2.45 -7.32 7.34
N PHE A 153 -3.10 -6.19 7.68
CA PHE A 153 -3.94 -5.44 6.74
C PHE A 153 -3.16 -4.85 5.57
N GLY A 154 -1.89 -4.49 5.75
CA GLY A 154 -1.01 -4.07 4.66
C GLY A 154 -0.91 -5.14 3.57
N LYS A 155 -0.73 -6.42 3.96
CA LYS A 155 -0.71 -7.54 3.00
C LYS A 155 -2.05 -7.74 2.30
N ILE A 156 -3.16 -7.56 3.03
CA ILE A 156 -4.50 -7.61 2.42
C ILE A 156 -4.63 -6.53 1.36
N CYS A 157 -4.22 -5.29 1.66
CA CYS A 157 -4.26 -4.18 0.70
C CYS A 157 -3.41 -4.45 -0.55
N ALA A 158 -2.21 -5.00 -0.36
CA ALA A 158 -1.28 -5.23 -1.46
C ALA A 158 -1.65 -6.42 -2.35
N LYS A 159 -2.18 -7.51 -1.77
CA LYS A 159 -2.46 -8.76 -2.49
C LYS A 159 -3.93 -8.93 -2.89
N TYR A 160 -4.85 -8.35 -2.14
CA TYR A 160 -6.30 -8.52 -2.29
C TYR A 160 -7.03 -7.17 -2.16
N PRO A 161 -6.84 -6.22 -3.09
CA PRO A 161 -7.40 -4.86 -3.00
C PRO A 161 -8.93 -4.84 -2.86
N ASP A 162 -9.66 -5.72 -3.58
CA ASP A 162 -11.12 -5.83 -3.47
C ASP A 162 -11.55 -6.26 -2.07
N LYS A 163 -10.83 -7.20 -1.45
CA LYS A 163 -11.06 -7.61 -0.08
C LYS A 163 -10.74 -6.48 0.91
N ALA A 164 -9.68 -5.71 0.66
CA ALA A 164 -9.37 -4.54 1.48
C ALA A 164 -10.50 -3.51 1.42
N GLN A 165 -11.03 -3.24 0.23
CA GLN A 165 -12.21 -2.38 0.05
C GLN A 165 -13.43 -2.93 0.80
N GLU A 166 -13.68 -4.23 0.70
CA GLU A 166 -14.74 -4.91 1.44
C GLU A 166 -14.61 -4.74 2.95
N ILE A 167 -13.42 -4.88 3.50
CA ILE A 167 -13.16 -4.69 4.93
C ILE A 167 -13.48 -3.24 5.34
N ILE A 168 -13.01 -2.26 4.59
CA ILE A 168 -13.24 -0.83 4.87
C ILE A 168 -14.72 -0.48 4.79
N THR A 169 -15.42 -0.91 3.74
CA THR A 169 -16.83 -0.54 3.49
C THR A 169 -17.83 -1.39 4.25
N GLY A 170 -17.45 -2.61 4.63
CA GLY A 170 -18.30 -3.59 5.30
C GLY A 170 -17.90 -3.85 6.73
N SER A 171 -16.75 -4.49 6.96
CA SER A 171 -16.39 -5.01 8.28
C SER A 171 -16.16 -3.91 9.33
N LEU A 172 -15.56 -2.76 8.97
CA LEU A 172 -15.40 -1.64 9.91
C LEU A 172 -16.74 -1.07 10.39
N ASN A 173 -17.76 -1.07 9.51
CA ASN A 173 -19.09 -0.58 9.86
C ASN A 173 -19.88 -1.54 10.79
N THR A 174 -19.37 -2.76 11.04
CA THR A 174 -19.96 -3.68 12.03
C THR A 174 -19.64 -3.28 13.47
N VAL A 175 -18.76 -2.30 13.69
CA VAL A 175 -18.32 -1.83 15.00
C VAL A 175 -18.92 -0.46 15.28
N ALA A 176 -19.73 -0.36 16.33
CA ALA A 176 -20.35 0.91 16.72
C ALA A 176 -19.31 1.89 17.29
N PRO A 177 -19.54 3.22 17.18
CA PRO A 177 -18.68 4.22 17.80
C PRO A 177 -18.48 3.97 19.30
N GLY A 178 -17.23 4.03 19.75
CA GLY A 178 -16.87 3.78 21.16
C GLY A 178 -16.60 2.32 21.48
N GLN A 179 -16.63 1.43 20.49
CA GLN A 179 -16.12 0.06 20.55
C GLN A 179 -14.68 0.01 20.02
N TYR A 180 -14.05 -1.16 20.06
CA TYR A 180 -12.61 -1.28 19.82
C TYR A 180 -12.26 -1.89 18.46
N ILE A 181 -11.43 -1.19 17.70
CA ILE A 181 -10.85 -1.66 16.44
C ILE A 181 -9.33 -1.65 16.54
N PHE A 182 -8.70 -2.76 16.11
CA PHE A 182 -7.26 -2.87 15.95
C PHE A 182 -6.92 -3.29 14.53
N ILE A 183 -6.18 -2.46 13.82
CA ILE A 183 -5.63 -2.76 12.50
C ILE A 183 -4.11 -2.81 12.63
N GLU A 184 -3.48 -3.93 12.27
CA GLU A 184 -2.03 -4.05 12.40
C GLU A 184 -1.39 -4.71 11.19
N SER A 185 -0.18 -4.23 10.83
CA SER A 185 0.65 -4.84 9.79
C SER A 185 2.09 -4.33 9.84
N THR A 186 3.00 -5.04 9.14
CA THR A 186 4.17 -4.42 8.51
C THR A 186 3.74 -3.57 7.32
N ALA A 187 4.58 -2.67 6.84
CA ALA A 187 4.31 -1.87 5.64
C ALA A 187 4.34 -2.74 4.38
N GLU A 188 3.55 -2.37 3.37
CA GLU A 188 3.51 -3.06 2.06
C GLU A 188 3.46 -2.02 0.91
N GLY A 189 4.33 -1.00 0.97
CA GLY A 189 4.41 0.07 -0.03
C GLY A 189 3.65 1.34 0.34
N LYS A 190 3.78 2.37 -0.51
CA LYS A 190 3.20 3.72 -0.30
C LYS A 190 1.79 3.85 -0.88
N ASP A 191 1.00 2.77 -0.85
CA ASP A 191 -0.34 2.74 -1.44
C ASP A 191 -1.31 1.85 -0.65
N GLY A 192 -2.61 2.05 -0.90
CA GLY A 192 -3.69 1.28 -0.30
C GLY A 192 -4.16 1.78 1.06
N TYR A 193 -5.30 1.23 1.48
CA TYR A 193 -6.01 1.71 2.68
C TYR A 193 -5.17 1.72 3.96
N PHE A 194 -4.26 0.74 4.14
CA PHE A 194 -3.43 0.70 5.35
C PHE A 194 -2.47 1.88 5.41
N TYR A 195 -1.79 2.19 4.29
CA TYR A 195 -0.93 3.37 4.19
C TYR A 195 -1.70 4.66 4.45
N ASP A 196 -2.86 4.82 3.79
CA ASP A 196 -3.68 6.04 3.90
C ASP A 196 -4.21 6.24 5.33
N ILE A 197 -4.66 5.17 6.01
CA ILE A 197 -5.10 5.23 7.41
C ILE A 197 -3.92 5.62 8.32
N CYS A 198 -2.75 4.99 8.17
CA CYS A 198 -1.55 5.33 8.94
C CYS A 198 -1.16 6.80 8.74
N LYS A 199 -1.08 7.28 7.49
CA LYS A 199 -0.69 8.66 7.19
C LYS A 199 -1.70 9.70 7.67
N ARG A 200 -3.00 9.38 7.66
CA ARG A 200 -4.04 10.23 8.23
C ARG A 200 -3.92 10.26 9.74
N ALA A 201 -3.81 9.11 10.39
CA ALA A 201 -3.69 8.99 11.83
C ALA A 201 -2.44 9.67 12.39
N GLN A 202 -1.28 9.62 11.68
CA GLN A 202 -0.07 10.35 12.05
C GLN A 202 -0.23 11.87 12.10
N LYS A 203 -1.18 12.44 11.34
CA LYS A 203 -1.43 13.89 11.29
C LYS A 203 -2.39 14.37 12.39
N THR A 204 -3.15 13.46 12.98
CA THR A 204 -4.13 13.78 14.03
C THR A 204 -3.43 13.78 15.38
N ARG A 205 -3.60 14.85 16.15
CA ARG A 205 -3.07 14.94 17.52
C ARG A 205 -3.91 14.07 18.46
N ASP A 206 -3.31 13.48 19.46
CA ASP A 206 -4.01 12.66 20.47
C ASP A 206 -5.15 13.42 21.17
N SER A 207 -4.98 14.74 21.36
CA SER A 207 -6.01 15.62 21.96
C SER A 207 -7.25 15.81 21.09
N ASP A 208 -7.13 15.60 19.78
CA ASP A 208 -8.17 15.90 18.79
C ASP A 208 -8.91 14.63 18.32
N LEU A 209 -8.52 13.46 18.88
CA LEU A 209 -9.11 12.17 18.55
C LEU A 209 -10.55 12.05 19.05
N SER A 210 -11.48 11.83 18.15
CA SER A 210 -12.82 11.33 18.45
C SER A 210 -12.83 9.80 18.61
N LYS A 211 -13.95 9.24 19.08
CA LYS A 211 -14.10 7.78 19.27
C LYS A 211 -14.06 6.95 17.98
N ILE A 212 -14.15 7.60 16.83
CA ILE A 212 -14.10 6.95 15.51
C ILE A 212 -12.78 7.21 14.77
N ASP A 213 -11.91 8.09 15.27
CA ASP A 213 -10.63 8.38 14.69
C ASP A 213 -9.60 7.32 15.10
N PHE A 214 -8.73 6.98 14.15
CA PHE A 214 -7.64 6.04 14.40
C PHE A 214 -6.47 6.73 15.10
N LYS A 215 -6.05 6.17 16.23
CA LYS A 215 -4.77 6.50 16.87
C LYS A 215 -3.67 5.68 16.22
N PHE A 216 -2.57 6.39 15.86
CA PHE A 216 -1.41 5.76 15.25
C PHE A 216 -0.44 5.24 16.31
N HIS A 217 0.03 4.00 16.12
CA HIS A 217 1.07 3.37 16.93
C HIS A 217 2.20 2.88 16.02
N PHE A 218 3.44 3.11 16.44
CA PHE A 218 4.61 2.64 15.72
C PHE A 218 5.57 1.90 16.66
N TYR A 219 5.93 0.66 16.26
CA TYR A 219 6.84 -0.18 17.03
C TYR A 219 8.05 -0.56 16.19
N PRO A 220 9.20 0.14 16.37
CA PRO A 220 10.43 -0.10 15.63
C PRO A 220 11.16 -1.36 16.13
N TRP A 221 12.00 -1.92 15.24
CA TRP A 221 12.75 -3.13 15.54
C TRP A 221 13.78 -2.95 16.67
N HIS A 222 14.44 -1.80 16.73
CA HIS A 222 15.57 -1.57 17.64
C HIS A 222 15.19 -1.51 19.13
N LYS A 223 13.92 -1.38 19.45
CA LYS A 223 13.41 -1.49 20.81
C LYS A 223 13.23 -2.95 21.29
N GLU A 224 13.30 -3.94 20.36
CA GLU A 224 13.11 -5.35 20.71
C GLU A 224 14.40 -5.95 21.27
N PRO A 225 14.42 -6.37 22.56
CA PRO A 225 15.64 -6.89 23.20
C PRO A 225 16.19 -8.17 22.56
N ALA A 226 15.34 -8.96 21.90
CA ALA A 226 15.73 -10.21 21.24
C ALA A 226 16.43 -9.98 19.88
N TYR A 227 16.43 -8.77 19.35
CA TYR A 227 17.04 -8.48 18.04
C TYR A 227 18.50 -8.08 18.18
N ARG A 228 19.33 -9.05 18.64
CA ARG A 228 20.74 -8.90 18.92
C ARG A 228 21.51 -10.16 18.53
N ILE A 229 22.74 -10.01 18.06
CA ILE A 229 23.67 -11.09 17.77
C ILE A 229 25.04 -10.72 18.33
N GLY A 230 25.58 -11.59 19.20
CA GLY A 230 26.91 -11.40 19.83
C GLY A 230 28.10 -11.78 18.93
N SER A 231 27.86 -12.33 17.74
CA SER A 231 28.91 -12.68 16.78
C SER A 231 29.22 -11.54 15.81
N SER A 232 30.50 -11.40 15.40
CA SER A 232 30.90 -10.42 14.41
C SER A 232 30.28 -10.77 13.03
N VAL A 233 29.57 -9.82 12.45
CA VAL A 233 29.02 -9.87 11.11
C VAL A 233 29.72 -8.80 10.27
N ARG A 234 30.11 -9.12 9.04
CA ARG A 234 30.59 -8.09 8.11
C ARG A 234 29.46 -7.12 7.83
N ILE A 235 29.72 -5.86 8.03
CA ILE A 235 28.78 -4.77 7.76
C ILE A 235 29.31 -4.01 6.56
N ASP A 236 28.53 -3.94 5.50
CA ASP A 236 28.88 -3.23 4.28
C ASP A 236 28.76 -1.70 4.46
N ASP A 237 29.48 -0.94 3.63
CA ASP A 237 29.59 0.52 3.75
C ASP A 237 28.22 1.23 3.70
N ASP A 238 27.28 0.77 2.88
CA ASP A 238 25.92 1.30 2.77
C ASP A 238 25.14 1.14 4.08
N ILE A 239 25.32 0.02 4.77
CA ILE A 239 24.68 -0.25 6.06
C ILE A 239 25.35 0.59 7.17
N LEU A 240 26.66 0.80 7.10
CA LEU A 240 27.35 1.72 8.01
C LEU A 240 26.84 3.14 7.85
N ALA A 241 26.72 3.63 6.61
CA ALA A 241 26.15 4.95 6.33
C ALA A 241 24.70 5.09 6.82
N TYR A 242 23.92 4.02 6.73
CA TYR A 242 22.56 3.96 7.28
C TYR A 242 22.58 4.08 8.82
N PHE A 243 23.46 3.39 9.52
CA PHE A 243 23.58 3.50 10.99
C PHE A 243 24.02 4.88 11.42
N ASP A 244 24.93 5.52 10.69
CA ASP A 244 25.36 6.90 10.94
C ASP A 244 24.18 7.88 10.74
N HIS A 245 23.32 7.61 9.76
CA HIS A 245 22.10 8.40 9.57
C HIS A 245 21.13 8.23 10.76
N LEU A 246 20.90 7.01 11.23
CA LEU A 246 20.07 6.75 12.41
C LEU A 246 20.61 7.44 13.67
N GLU A 247 21.93 7.43 13.86
CA GLU A 247 22.56 8.11 15.01
C GLU A 247 22.34 9.63 14.97
N LYS A 248 22.41 10.24 13.78
CA LYS A 248 22.08 11.67 13.58
C LYS A 248 20.61 11.98 13.89
N MET A 249 19.70 11.00 13.72
CA MET A 249 18.30 11.09 14.11
C MET A 249 18.06 10.80 15.60
N GLY A 250 19.12 10.50 16.38
CA GLY A 250 19.03 10.18 17.80
C GLY A 250 18.76 8.71 18.13
N ILE A 251 18.74 7.82 17.12
CA ILE A 251 18.59 6.37 17.29
C ILE A 251 19.98 5.76 17.42
N LYS A 252 20.38 5.45 18.66
CA LYS A 252 21.67 4.83 18.95
C LYS A 252 21.53 3.32 19.00
N LEU A 253 22.27 2.63 18.14
CA LEU A 253 22.34 1.18 18.09
C LEU A 253 23.64 0.71 18.71
N ASP A 254 23.58 -0.33 19.53
CA ASP A 254 24.78 -1.01 20.00
C ASP A 254 25.35 -1.99 18.96
N TYR A 255 26.50 -2.56 19.25
CA TYR A 255 27.18 -3.47 18.33
C TYR A 255 26.35 -4.72 17.99
N GLU A 256 25.68 -5.33 18.96
CA GLU A 256 24.88 -6.53 18.75
C GLU A 256 23.64 -6.26 17.90
N GLN A 257 23.01 -5.09 18.06
CA GLN A 257 21.90 -4.62 17.22
C GLN A 257 22.36 -4.36 15.79
N LYS A 258 23.49 -3.67 15.62
CA LYS A 258 24.10 -3.42 14.30
C LYS A 258 24.41 -4.73 13.58
N SER A 259 25.02 -5.69 14.29
CA SER A 259 25.33 -7.02 13.76
C SER A 259 24.06 -7.80 13.37
N TRP A 260 23.01 -7.73 14.20
CA TRP A 260 21.74 -8.38 13.92
C TRP A 260 21.07 -7.79 12.67
N TYR A 261 20.99 -6.47 12.59
CA TYR A 261 20.38 -5.79 11.44
C TYR A 261 21.14 -6.05 10.14
N ALA A 262 22.48 -5.97 10.16
CA ALA A 262 23.32 -6.28 9.02
C ALA A 262 23.12 -7.72 8.54
N SER A 263 23.04 -8.70 9.48
CA SER A 263 22.71 -10.09 9.12
C SER A 263 21.36 -10.23 8.44
N LYS A 264 20.35 -9.46 8.86
CA LYS A 264 19.03 -9.43 8.21
C LYS A 264 19.08 -8.75 6.84
N ALA A 265 19.80 -7.63 6.74
CA ALA A 265 19.98 -6.90 5.49
C ALA A 265 20.67 -7.73 4.41
N ASN A 266 21.68 -8.53 4.78
CA ASN A 266 22.37 -9.44 3.87
C ASN A 266 21.45 -10.51 3.24
N VAL A 267 20.36 -10.88 3.93
CA VAL A 267 19.39 -11.86 3.44
C VAL A 267 18.19 -11.19 2.75
N GLN A 268 17.69 -10.10 3.30
CA GLN A 268 16.45 -9.46 2.87
C GLN A 268 16.67 -8.25 1.97
N GLN A 269 17.91 -7.79 1.85
CA GLN A 269 18.28 -6.60 1.07
C GLN A 269 17.41 -5.38 1.43
N ASP A 270 16.88 -4.67 0.45
CA ASP A 270 16.06 -3.47 0.66
C ASP A 270 14.75 -3.75 1.43
N GLU A 271 14.27 -4.99 1.47
CA GLU A 271 13.07 -5.38 2.21
C GLU A 271 13.23 -5.30 3.73
N VAL A 272 14.49 -5.25 4.22
CA VAL A 272 14.77 -5.18 5.65
C VAL A 272 14.15 -3.93 6.30
N LYS A 273 14.13 -2.80 5.62
CA LYS A 273 13.55 -1.55 6.13
C LYS A 273 12.03 -1.65 6.31
N ARG A 274 11.36 -2.40 5.42
CA ARG A 274 9.94 -2.66 5.51
C ARG A 274 9.59 -3.60 6.66
N GLU A 275 10.36 -4.67 6.78
CA GLU A 275 10.14 -5.72 7.77
C GLU A 275 10.62 -5.34 9.18
N TYR A 276 11.69 -4.55 9.25
CA TYR A 276 12.34 -4.09 10.48
C TYR A 276 12.64 -2.59 10.43
N PRO A 277 11.60 -1.74 10.36
CA PRO A 277 11.78 -0.29 10.27
C PRO A 277 12.34 0.30 11.56
N SER A 278 13.26 1.25 11.42
CA SER A 278 13.74 2.08 12.53
C SER A 278 12.87 3.31 12.75
N THR A 279 12.24 3.82 11.67
CA THR A 279 11.29 4.93 11.72
C THR A 279 10.01 4.59 10.96
N ALA A 280 8.92 5.29 11.28
CA ALA A 280 7.64 5.07 10.61
C ALA A 280 7.68 5.47 9.13
N ASP A 281 8.54 6.42 8.75
CA ASP A 281 8.63 6.88 7.37
C ASP A 281 9.44 5.92 6.50
N GLU A 282 10.55 5.37 7.04
CA GLU A 282 11.34 4.38 6.28
C GLU A 282 10.60 3.07 6.04
N ALA A 283 9.66 2.69 6.92
CA ALA A 283 8.82 1.51 6.71
C ALA A 283 8.11 1.51 5.35
N TRP A 284 7.82 2.70 4.84
CA TRP A 284 7.15 2.93 3.56
C TRP A 284 8.12 3.13 2.39
N GLU A 285 9.43 3.17 2.64
CA GLU A 285 10.40 3.20 1.55
C GLU A 285 10.25 1.92 0.73
N VAL A 286 9.85 2.10 -0.52
CA VAL A 286 9.71 0.97 -1.44
C VAL A 286 11.12 0.51 -1.79
N SER A 287 11.40 -0.78 -1.64
CA SER A 287 12.59 -1.37 -2.23
C SER A 287 12.63 -0.99 -3.72
N ASN A 288 13.74 -0.44 -4.16
CA ASN A 288 13.96 -0.18 -5.60
C ASN A 288 14.17 -1.50 -6.38
N GLU A 289 14.32 -2.61 -5.67
CA GLU A 289 14.54 -3.91 -6.28
C GLU A 289 13.28 -4.38 -7.01
N GLY A 290 13.45 -4.74 -8.26
CA GLY A 290 12.34 -5.08 -9.13
C GLY A 290 11.53 -3.91 -9.69
N LEU A 291 11.66 -2.68 -9.18
CA LEU A 291 11.00 -1.51 -9.76
C LEU A 291 11.65 -1.10 -11.07
N TYR A 292 10.82 -0.81 -12.06
CA TYR A 292 11.33 -0.35 -13.36
C TYR A 292 11.78 1.11 -13.34
N TYR A 293 11.11 1.97 -12.58
CA TYR A 293 11.31 3.43 -12.59
C TYR A 293 11.68 4.01 -11.21
N GLY A 294 11.91 3.17 -10.19
CA GLY A 294 12.12 3.60 -8.82
C GLY A 294 13.22 4.65 -8.65
N LYS A 295 14.39 4.44 -9.27
CA LYS A 295 15.50 5.41 -9.23
C LYS A 295 15.14 6.74 -9.88
N GLN A 296 14.52 6.71 -11.06
CA GLN A 296 14.14 7.92 -11.80
C GLN A 296 13.07 8.70 -11.05
N MET A 297 12.07 8.04 -10.50
CA MET A 297 11.01 8.70 -9.73
C MET A 297 11.52 9.29 -8.41
N ALA A 298 12.47 8.63 -7.74
CA ALA A 298 13.14 9.18 -6.57
C ALA A 298 13.89 10.48 -6.91
N ILE A 299 14.64 10.50 -8.00
CA ILE A 299 15.32 11.70 -8.50
C ILE A 299 14.30 12.80 -8.83
N THR A 300 13.21 12.45 -9.51
CA THR A 300 12.12 13.38 -9.85
C THR A 300 11.54 14.08 -8.62
N ARG A 301 11.41 13.37 -7.49
CA ARG A 301 10.98 13.96 -6.21
C ARG A 301 12.01 14.88 -5.60
N VAL A 302 13.27 14.44 -5.54
CA VAL A 302 14.37 15.22 -4.95
C VAL A 302 14.59 16.53 -5.72
N GLU A 303 14.46 16.52 -7.04
CA GLU A 303 14.58 17.69 -7.91
C GLU A 303 13.33 18.59 -7.90
N GLY A 304 12.28 18.25 -7.16
CA GLY A 304 11.05 19.06 -7.08
C GLY A 304 10.21 19.07 -8.35
N ARG A 305 10.41 18.10 -9.27
CA ARG A 305 9.67 17.98 -10.52
C ARG A 305 8.25 17.38 -10.36
N ILE A 306 7.86 17.03 -9.12
CA ILE A 306 6.48 16.75 -8.73
C ILE A 306 6.02 17.96 -7.92
N SER A 307 5.32 18.88 -8.58
CA SER A 307 4.92 20.16 -8.03
C SER A 307 3.64 20.66 -8.73
N ARG A 308 3.19 21.87 -8.46
CA ARG A 308 2.08 22.46 -9.19
C ARG A 308 2.49 22.76 -10.64
N ILE A 309 1.90 22.08 -11.61
CA ILE A 309 2.11 22.29 -13.05
C ILE A 309 0.86 22.93 -13.66
N PRO A 310 0.87 24.24 -13.98
CA PRO A 310 -0.29 24.87 -14.60
C PRO A 310 -0.48 24.42 -16.06
N TYR A 311 -1.74 24.38 -16.52
CA TYR A 311 -2.07 24.30 -17.93
C TYR A 311 -1.65 25.60 -18.65
N GLU A 312 -0.95 25.47 -19.76
CA GLU A 312 -0.54 26.59 -20.63
C GLU A 312 -1.47 26.67 -21.83
N GLU A 313 -2.35 27.68 -21.88
CA GLU A 313 -3.39 27.82 -22.92
C GLU A 313 -2.80 27.97 -24.32
N ALA A 314 -1.59 28.52 -24.46
CA ALA A 314 -0.91 28.70 -25.73
C ALA A 314 -0.39 27.40 -26.34
N LEU A 315 -0.39 26.30 -25.59
CA LEU A 315 0.17 25.02 -26.03
C LEU A 315 -0.89 23.93 -26.08
N PRO A 316 -0.84 23.05 -27.11
CA PRO A 316 -1.79 21.95 -27.20
C PRO A 316 -1.55 20.90 -26.10
N VAL A 317 -2.66 20.33 -25.59
CA VAL A 317 -2.64 19.17 -24.69
C VAL A 317 -2.63 17.90 -25.52
N HIS A 318 -1.60 17.10 -25.36
CA HIS A 318 -1.51 15.78 -25.95
C HIS A 318 -2.00 14.73 -24.96
N THR A 319 -2.45 13.57 -25.46
CA THR A 319 -2.86 12.45 -24.61
C THR A 319 -2.16 11.17 -25.00
N ALA A 320 -1.89 10.33 -24.02
CA ALA A 320 -1.37 8.98 -24.23
C ALA A 320 -2.21 7.96 -23.46
N TRP A 321 -2.63 6.90 -24.14
CA TRP A 321 -3.65 5.97 -23.70
C TRP A 321 -3.11 4.57 -23.50
N ASP A 322 -3.71 3.87 -22.54
CA ASP A 322 -3.85 2.41 -22.50
C ASP A 322 -5.34 2.08 -22.40
N LEU A 323 -5.86 1.22 -23.31
CA LEU A 323 -7.29 1.01 -23.51
C LEU A 323 -7.70 -0.40 -23.09
N GLY A 324 -8.29 -0.54 -21.91
CA GLY A 324 -8.97 -1.74 -21.41
C GLY A 324 -10.48 -1.54 -21.33
N TYR A 325 -11.28 -2.57 -21.61
CA TYR A 325 -12.74 -2.54 -21.42
C TYR A 325 -13.13 -3.24 -20.11
N ASN A 326 -12.67 -4.48 -19.92
CA ASN A 326 -12.84 -5.24 -18.66
C ASN A 326 -11.79 -4.89 -17.62
N ASP A 327 -10.65 -4.32 -18.06
CA ASP A 327 -9.57 -3.78 -17.27
C ASP A 327 -9.64 -2.25 -17.22
N SER A 328 -8.73 -1.62 -16.49
CA SER A 328 -8.68 -0.16 -16.43
C SER A 328 -8.20 0.47 -17.73
N THR A 329 -8.88 1.54 -18.17
CA THR A 329 -8.34 2.49 -19.14
C THR A 329 -7.54 3.55 -18.39
N ALA A 330 -6.34 3.89 -18.89
CA ALA A 330 -5.48 4.91 -18.33
C ALA A 330 -5.11 5.95 -19.38
N ILE A 331 -5.13 7.23 -18.99
CA ILE A 331 -4.88 8.37 -19.91
C ILE A 331 -3.96 9.39 -19.21
N TRP A 332 -2.81 9.64 -19.81
CA TRP A 332 -1.95 10.76 -19.44
C TRP A 332 -2.23 11.95 -20.33
N LEU A 333 -2.44 13.13 -19.74
CA LEU A 333 -2.58 14.40 -20.43
C LEU A 333 -1.32 15.24 -20.18
N PHE A 334 -0.71 15.72 -21.24
CA PHE A 334 0.58 16.41 -21.16
C PHE A 334 0.76 17.50 -22.22
N GLN A 335 1.65 18.45 -21.91
CA GLN A 335 2.11 19.50 -22.80
C GLN A 335 3.62 19.41 -22.99
N ILE A 336 4.14 19.89 -24.09
CA ILE A 336 5.58 19.94 -24.37
C ILE A 336 6.02 21.38 -24.41
N VAL A 337 6.95 21.75 -23.52
CA VAL A 337 7.55 23.08 -23.44
C VAL A 337 9.05 22.96 -23.71
N ALA A 338 9.49 23.29 -24.91
CA ALA A 338 10.86 23.03 -25.37
C ALA A 338 11.24 21.55 -25.27
N LYS A 339 12.09 21.18 -24.28
CA LYS A 339 12.47 19.78 -24.01
C LYS A 339 11.73 19.17 -22.83
N GLU A 340 10.97 19.94 -22.09
CA GLU A 340 10.25 19.52 -20.90
C GLU A 340 8.90 18.91 -21.29
N ILE A 341 8.53 17.81 -20.63
CA ILE A 341 7.23 17.14 -20.76
C ILE A 341 6.45 17.40 -19.47
N ARG A 342 5.42 18.23 -19.55
CA ARG A 342 4.58 18.63 -18.42
C ARG A 342 3.35 17.74 -18.36
N LEU A 343 3.32 16.81 -17.44
CA LEU A 343 2.16 15.95 -17.14
C LEU A 343 1.19 16.77 -16.29
N ILE A 344 0.11 17.24 -16.92
CA ILE A 344 -0.86 18.15 -16.28
C ILE A 344 -2.02 17.42 -15.63
N GLU A 345 -2.33 16.20 -16.07
CA GLU A 345 -3.40 15.39 -15.51
C GLU A 345 -3.22 13.91 -15.84
N TYR A 346 -3.69 13.04 -14.94
CA TYR A 346 -3.81 11.60 -15.12
C TYR A 346 -5.24 11.16 -14.81
N ILE A 347 -5.81 10.31 -15.65
CA ILE A 347 -7.17 9.79 -15.51
C ILE A 347 -7.11 8.28 -15.68
N GLU A 348 -7.80 7.55 -14.81
CA GLU A 348 -7.98 6.09 -14.95
C GLU A 348 -9.37 5.68 -14.48
N GLY A 349 -9.82 4.52 -14.98
CA GLY A 349 -11.07 3.90 -14.56
C GLY A 349 -11.39 2.67 -15.37
N SER A 350 -12.40 1.91 -14.95
CA SER A 350 -12.82 0.65 -15.58
C SER A 350 -14.32 0.66 -15.86
N GLY A 351 -14.74 -0.19 -16.82
CA GLY A 351 -16.16 -0.37 -17.16
C GLY A 351 -16.75 0.71 -18.07
N GLU A 352 -15.95 1.68 -18.53
CA GLU A 352 -16.41 2.77 -19.39
C GLU A 352 -16.05 2.50 -20.85
N SER A 353 -16.96 2.85 -21.77
CA SER A 353 -16.72 2.75 -23.19
C SER A 353 -15.78 3.83 -23.72
N LEU A 354 -15.16 3.59 -24.88
CA LEU A 354 -14.32 4.61 -25.55
C LEU A 354 -15.07 5.94 -25.73
N ALA A 355 -16.36 5.90 -26.06
CA ALA A 355 -17.18 7.10 -26.24
C ALA A 355 -17.32 7.90 -24.93
N GLN A 356 -17.47 7.23 -23.80
CA GLN A 356 -17.54 7.88 -22.49
C GLN A 356 -16.21 8.57 -22.15
N TRP A 357 -15.09 7.90 -22.37
CA TRP A 357 -13.76 8.50 -22.17
C TRP A 357 -13.51 9.72 -23.05
N LEU A 358 -13.92 9.65 -24.33
CA LEU A 358 -13.82 10.81 -25.23
C LEU A 358 -14.73 11.96 -24.80
N ASN A 359 -15.90 11.68 -24.23
CA ASN A 359 -16.77 12.70 -23.63
C ASN A 359 -16.15 13.32 -22.39
N VAL A 360 -15.45 12.54 -21.54
CA VAL A 360 -14.69 13.08 -20.41
C VAL A 360 -13.63 14.06 -20.90
N LEU A 361 -12.91 13.75 -21.98
CA LEU A 361 -11.95 14.69 -22.57
C LEU A 361 -12.65 15.94 -23.15
N LYS A 362 -13.78 15.79 -23.85
CA LYS A 362 -14.54 16.92 -24.39
C LYS A 362 -15.05 17.87 -23.31
N SER A 363 -15.36 17.34 -22.13
CA SER A 363 -15.85 18.17 -21.00
C SER A 363 -14.74 19.02 -20.34
N LYS A 364 -13.47 18.76 -20.69
CA LYS A 364 -12.33 19.56 -20.21
C LYS A 364 -12.08 20.71 -21.16
N ASP A 365 -11.82 21.87 -20.60
CA ASP A 365 -11.54 23.09 -21.36
C ASP A 365 -10.06 23.12 -21.79
N TYR A 366 -9.67 22.13 -22.65
CA TYR A 366 -8.32 22.00 -23.19
C TYR A 366 -8.32 22.11 -24.71
N THR A 367 -7.33 22.81 -25.25
CA THR A 367 -7.03 22.75 -26.70
C THR A 367 -6.19 21.49 -26.95
N TYR A 368 -6.79 20.49 -27.61
CA TYR A 368 -6.14 19.20 -27.83
C TYR A 368 -5.21 19.20 -29.06
N GLY A 369 -4.07 18.51 -28.91
CA GLY A 369 -3.11 18.22 -29.97
C GLY A 369 -3.22 16.79 -30.49
N LYS A 370 -2.18 15.99 -30.30
CA LYS A 370 -2.14 14.57 -30.74
C LYS A 370 -2.59 13.63 -29.63
N HIS A 371 -3.28 12.56 -30.02
CA HIS A 371 -3.74 11.50 -29.13
C HIS A 371 -3.00 10.21 -29.47
N LEU A 372 -2.08 9.78 -28.63
CA LEU A 372 -1.26 8.59 -28.80
C LEU A 372 -1.98 7.38 -28.18
N ALA A 373 -2.13 6.31 -28.92
CA ALA A 373 -2.81 5.11 -28.42
C ALA A 373 -2.05 3.84 -28.85
N PRO A 374 -2.22 2.69 -28.17
CA PRO A 374 -1.52 1.47 -28.50
C PRO A 374 -1.92 0.96 -29.90
N HIS A 375 -1.04 0.15 -30.51
CA HIS A 375 -1.18 -0.32 -31.90
C HIS A 375 -2.47 -1.09 -32.18
N ASP A 376 -3.03 -1.75 -31.18
CA ASP A 376 -4.23 -2.59 -31.28
C ASP A 376 -5.54 -1.81 -31.49
N ILE A 377 -5.51 -0.47 -31.35
CA ILE A 377 -6.68 0.36 -31.69
C ILE A 377 -7.10 0.25 -33.15
N THR A 378 -6.21 -0.22 -34.04
CA THR A 378 -6.49 -0.44 -35.45
C THR A 378 -7.22 -1.75 -35.73
N VAL A 379 -7.26 -2.67 -34.75
CA VAL A 379 -7.95 -3.98 -34.88
C VAL A 379 -9.46 -3.76 -34.93
N LYS A 380 -10.12 -4.42 -35.91
CA LYS A 380 -11.57 -4.37 -36.03
C LYS A 380 -12.25 -5.22 -34.98
N GLU A 381 -13.26 -4.64 -34.33
CA GLU A 381 -14.07 -5.36 -33.34
C GLU A 381 -15.07 -6.28 -34.04
N TYR A 382 -15.24 -7.48 -33.53
CA TYR A 382 -16.10 -8.50 -34.13
C TYR A 382 -17.58 -8.10 -34.10
N SER A 383 -17.98 -7.26 -33.15
CA SER A 383 -19.37 -6.86 -32.91
C SER A 383 -19.93 -5.91 -33.99
N ASN A 384 -19.10 -5.00 -34.52
CA ASN A 384 -19.54 -3.93 -35.41
C ASN A 384 -18.66 -3.74 -36.64
N GLY A 385 -17.57 -4.53 -36.79
CA GLY A 385 -16.62 -4.45 -37.89
C GLY A 385 -15.78 -3.18 -37.98
N MET A 386 -15.91 -2.28 -36.98
CA MET A 386 -15.16 -1.03 -36.88
C MET A 386 -13.99 -1.17 -35.94
N SER A 387 -12.89 -0.45 -36.20
CA SER A 387 -11.79 -0.35 -35.25
C SER A 387 -12.07 0.75 -34.20
N ARG A 388 -11.46 0.63 -33.02
CA ARG A 388 -11.50 1.70 -31.98
C ARG A 388 -11.02 3.04 -32.56
N GLN A 389 -10.01 3.02 -33.44
CA GLN A 389 -9.52 4.20 -34.14
C GLN A 389 -10.61 4.84 -35.03
N SER A 390 -11.36 4.03 -35.78
CA SER A 390 -12.46 4.52 -36.63
C SER A 390 -13.60 5.08 -35.78
N THR A 391 -13.93 4.43 -34.68
CA THR A 391 -14.95 4.90 -33.73
C THR A 391 -14.54 6.25 -33.12
N ALA A 392 -13.30 6.39 -32.66
CA ALA A 392 -12.81 7.66 -32.15
C ALA A 392 -12.84 8.79 -33.18
N ARG A 393 -12.48 8.48 -34.45
CA ARG A 393 -12.52 9.45 -35.54
C ARG A 393 -13.95 9.94 -35.82
N ASN A 394 -14.92 9.05 -35.78
CA ASN A 394 -16.34 9.40 -35.95
C ASN A 394 -16.85 10.30 -34.81
N LEU A 395 -16.23 10.20 -33.63
CA LEU A 395 -16.50 11.05 -32.46
C LEU A 395 -15.65 12.33 -32.40
N GLY A 396 -14.87 12.61 -33.49
CA GLY A 396 -14.07 13.83 -33.61
C GLY A 396 -12.66 13.76 -33.01
N PHE A 397 -12.17 12.56 -32.65
CA PHE A 397 -10.81 12.38 -32.12
C PHE A 397 -9.96 11.53 -33.08
N ASN A 398 -8.78 12.02 -33.40
CA ASN A 398 -7.84 11.28 -34.24
C ASN A 398 -6.78 10.59 -33.38
N LEU A 399 -7.03 9.35 -32.96
CA LEU A 399 -6.08 8.52 -32.23
C LEU A 399 -4.98 8.03 -33.16
N LEU A 400 -3.73 8.27 -32.82
CA LEU A 400 -2.54 7.82 -33.54
C LEU A 400 -2.07 6.49 -32.93
N ALA A 401 -2.05 5.44 -33.72
CA ALA A 401 -1.53 4.14 -33.32
C ALA A 401 0.01 4.20 -33.19
N VAL A 402 0.50 3.98 -32.00
CA VAL A 402 1.95 3.88 -31.72
C VAL A 402 2.39 2.44 -32.05
N PRO A 403 3.49 2.24 -32.79
CA PRO A 403 3.97 0.90 -33.13
C PRO A 403 4.23 0.04 -31.89
N LYS A 404 3.95 -1.26 -32.04
CA LYS A 404 4.26 -2.25 -30.99
C LYS A 404 5.77 -2.37 -30.84
N LEU A 405 6.25 -2.13 -29.62
CA LEU A 405 7.64 -2.43 -29.24
C LEU A 405 7.64 -3.56 -28.20
N GLU A 406 8.76 -4.21 -28.05
CA GLU A 406 8.98 -5.12 -26.92
C GLU A 406 8.85 -4.33 -25.59
N VAL A 407 8.32 -5.00 -24.57
CA VAL A 407 8.05 -4.38 -23.27
C VAL A 407 9.29 -3.74 -22.67
N VAL A 408 10.44 -4.42 -22.75
CA VAL A 408 11.72 -3.93 -22.24
C VAL A 408 12.15 -2.65 -22.96
N SER A 409 12.07 -2.62 -24.29
CA SER A 409 12.40 -1.43 -25.09
C SER A 409 11.50 -0.25 -24.76
N GLY A 410 10.21 -0.50 -24.51
CA GLY A 410 9.27 0.52 -24.07
C GLY A 410 9.58 1.06 -22.67
N ILE A 411 10.01 0.20 -21.75
CA ILE A 411 10.46 0.59 -20.41
C ILE A 411 11.70 1.47 -20.49
N ASP A 412 12.66 1.13 -21.34
CA ASP A 412 13.87 1.94 -21.50
C ASP A 412 13.57 3.29 -22.17
N ALA A 413 12.60 3.34 -23.09
CA ALA A 413 12.12 4.62 -23.63
C ALA A 413 11.54 5.51 -22.53
N VAL A 414 10.78 4.97 -21.58
CA VAL A 414 10.28 5.72 -20.41
C VAL A 414 11.43 6.23 -19.55
N ARG A 415 12.40 5.38 -19.22
CA ARG A 415 13.58 5.79 -18.41
C ARG A 415 14.34 6.95 -19.03
N ASN A 416 14.43 6.97 -20.37
CA ASN A 416 15.14 8.00 -21.11
C ASN A 416 14.43 9.36 -21.10
N ILE A 417 13.12 9.40 -20.91
CA ILE A 417 12.37 10.66 -20.90
C ILE A 417 12.05 11.17 -19.48
N LEU A 418 12.06 10.31 -18.45
CA LEU A 418 11.68 10.69 -17.09
C LEU A 418 12.50 11.83 -16.49
N ASN A 419 13.76 12.02 -16.94
CA ASN A 419 14.60 13.15 -16.54
C ASN A 419 14.10 14.52 -17.02
N ARG A 420 13.17 14.53 -17.99
CA ARG A 420 12.55 15.74 -18.57
C ARG A 420 11.07 15.90 -18.17
N CYS A 421 10.53 14.94 -17.41
CA CYS A 421 9.12 14.94 -17.03
C CYS A 421 8.92 15.73 -15.73
N CYS A 422 7.92 16.61 -15.74
CA CYS A 422 7.40 17.29 -14.56
C CYS A 422 5.93 16.91 -14.37
N PHE A 423 5.50 16.63 -13.15
CA PHE A 423 4.18 16.11 -12.85
C PHE A 423 3.39 17.05 -11.94
N ASP A 424 2.14 17.34 -12.28
CA ASP A 424 1.26 18.05 -11.35
C ASP A 424 1.02 17.22 -10.08
N GLU A 425 1.33 17.80 -8.92
CA GLU A 425 1.32 17.10 -7.63
C GLU A 425 -0.07 16.57 -7.21
N LYS A 426 -1.15 17.21 -7.68
CA LYS A 426 -2.53 16.87 -7.33
C LYS A 426 -3.21 16.05 -8.41
N LYS A 427 -3.20 16.56 -9.65
CA LYS A 427 -3.91 15.94 -10.78
C LYS A 427 -3.20 14.68 -11.31
N CYS A 428 -1.88 14.55 -11.11
CA CYS A 428 -1.12 13.37 -11.45
C CYS A 428 -0.78 12.47 -10.26
N ALA A 429 -1.30 12.74 -9.06
CA ALA A 429 -0.92 12.01 -7.84
C ALA A 429 -1.04 10.48 -7.98
N GLN A 430 -2.13 10.00 -8.59
CA GLN A 430 -2.33 8.57 -8.81
C GLN A 430 -1.38 8.02 -9.89
N GLY A 431 -1.18 8.73 -10.98
CA GLY A 431 -0.24 8.34 -12.04
C GLY A 431 1.22 8.30 -11.55
N VAL A 432 1.62 9.21 -10.66
CA VAL A 432 2.93 9.17 -10.00
C VAL A 432 3.07 7.91 -9.17
N LYS A 433 2.05 7.54 -8.37
CA LYS A 433 2.04 6.27 -7.62
C LYS A 433 2.16 5.05 -8.54
N VAL A 434 1.49 5.06 -9.68
CA VAL A 434 1.60 4.01 -10.71
C VAL A 434 3.05 3.83 -11.15
N LEU A 435 3.73 4.91 -11.53
CA LEU A 435 5.14 4.83 -11.98
C LEU A 435 6.09 4.43 -10.86
N GLU A 436 5.83 4.82 -9.63
CA GLU A 436 6.63 4.44 -8.45
C GLU A 436 6.47 2.97 -8.06
N ASN A 437 5.36 2.32 -8.45
CA ASN A 437 5.04 0.95 -8.06
C ASN A 437 5.07 -0.06 -9.22
N TYR A 438 5.40 0.37 -10.45
CA TYR A 438 5.52 -0.52 -11.59
C TYR A 438 6.77 -1.38 -11.47
N LYS A 439 6.58 -2.69 -11.31
CA LYS A 439 7.64 -3.64 -10.95
C LYS A 439 7.61 -4.92 -11.75
N LYS A 440 8.73 -5.64 -11.70
CA LYS A 440 8.87 -6.99 -12.23
C LYS A 440 8.00 -7.97 -11.46
N GLU A 441 7.62 -9.07 -12.08
CA GLU A 441 7.01 -10.21 -11.41
C GLU A 441 8.09 -11.00 -10.64
N TRP A 442 7.79 -11.35 -9.39
CA TRP A 442 8.66 -12.23 -8.60
C TRP A 442 8.26 -13.68 -8.82
N ASP A 443 9.21 -14.53 -9.18
CA ASP A 443 9.01 -15.97 -9.28
C ASP A 443 9.40 -16.64 -7.96
N GLU A 444 8.39 -17.01 -7.16
CA GLU A 444 8.60 -17.65 -5.86
C GLU A 444 9.27 -19.02 -5.98
N LYS A 445 9.07 -19.74 -7.08
CA LYS A 445 9.61 -21.07 -7.31
C LYS A 445 11.10 -21.03 -7.64
N HIS A 446 11.53 -20.05 -8.42
CA HIS A 446 12.92 -19.90 -8.86
C HIS A 446 13.69 -18.84 -8.06
N VAL A 447 13.03 -18.17 -7.11
CA VAL A 447 13.60 -17.13 -6.22
C VAL A 447 14.30 -16.04 -7.05
N CYS A 448 13.67 -15.57 -8.12
CA CYS A 448 14.23 -14.54 -9.01
C CYS A 448 13.16 -13.63 -9.60
N TRP A 449 13.58 -12.44 -10.02
CA TRP A 449 12.73 -11.51 -10.76
C TRP A 449 12.58 -11.97 -12.21
N ARG A 450 11.35 -12.12 -12.69
CA ARG A 450 11.06 -12.34 -14.11
C ARG A 450 11.39 -11.08 -14.92
N SER A 451 11.66 -11.25 -16.20
CA SER A 451 11.88 -10.12 -17.11
C SER A 451 10.58 -9.36 -17.43
N GLN A 452 9.43 -9.97 -17.17
CA GLN A 452 8.12 -9.39 -17.44
C GLN A 452 7.60 -8.58 -16.25
N PRO A 453 6.82 -7.51 -16.51
CA PRO A 453 6.14 -6.78 -15.46
C PRO A 453 5.09 -7.63 -14.76
N LEU A 454 4.94 -7.41 -13.46
CA LEU A 454 3.81 -7.89 -12.70
C LEU A 454 2.54 -7.19 -13.21
N HIS A 455 1.56 -7.97 -13.68
CA HIS A 455 0.27 -7.43 -14.04
C HIS A 455 -0.56 -7.14 -12.79
N ASN A 456 -0.71 -5.88 -12.46
CA ASN A 456 -1.45 -5.38 -11.30
C ASN A 456 -2.05 -4.00 -11.60
N TRP A 457 -2.60 -3.34 -10.58
CA TRP A 457 -3.20 -2.01 -10.69
C TRP A 457 -2.27 -0.94 -11.32
N ALA A 458 -0.94 -1.07 -11.20
CA ALA A 458 0.02 -0.13 -11.77
C ALA A 458 0.29 -0.37 -13.27
N SER A 459 -0.15 -1.48 -13.84
CA SER A 459 0.19 -1.87 -15.21
C SER A 459 -0.36 -0.89 -16.23
N HIS A 460 -1.66 -0.57 -16.16
CA HIS A 460 -2.33 0.22 -17.19
C HIS A 460 -1.79 1.65 -17.29
N GLY A 461 -1.58 2.32 -16.17
CA GLY A 461 -1.01 3.67 -16.18
C GLY A 461 0.45 3.70 -16.63
N ALA A 462 1.24 2.66 -16.32
CA ALA A 462 2.61 2.52 -16.80
C ALA A 462 2.64 2.21 -18.31
N ASP A 463 1.69 1.42 -18.83
CA ASP A 463 1.56 1.10 -20.25
C ASP A 463 1.10 2.31 -21.07
N ALA A 464 0.19 3.12 -20.52
CA ALA A 464 -0.16 4.42 -21.09
C ALA A 464 1.06 5.37 -21.14
N PHE A 465 1.91 5.36 -20.09
CA PHE A 465 3.12 6.15 -20.08
C PHE A 465 4.18 5.62 -21.06
N ARG A 466 4.26 4.30 -21.29
CA ARG A 466 5.06 3.72 -22.38
C ARG A 466 4.58 4.20 -23.75
N THR A 467 3.25 4.25 -23.95
CA THR A 467 2.67 4.80 -25.19
C THR A 467 3.07 6.25 -25.41
N LEU A 468 3.12 7.09 -24.33
CA LEU A 468 3.68 8.44 -24.39
C LEU A 468 5.13 8.41 -24.86
N ALA A 469 5.99 7.65 -24.15
CA ALA A 469 7.44 7.64 -24.38
C ALA A 469 7.78 7.18 -25.81
N THR A 470 7.14 6.14 -26.29
CA THR A 470 7.38 5.56 -27.61
C THR A 470 6.76 6.36 -28.74
N GLY A 471 5.64 7.05 -28.48
CA GLY A 471 4.96 7.90 -29.46
C GLY A 471 5.41 9.35 -29.51
N LEU A 472 6.34 9.77 -28.64
CA LEU A 472 6.75 11.19 -28.51
C LEU A 472 7.28 11.78 -29.83
N HIS A 473 7.94 10.98 -30.66
CA HIS A 473 8.47 11.42 -31.96
C HIS A 473 7.38 11.87 -32.93
N PHE A 474 6.14 11.32 -32.88
CA PHE A 474 5.03 11.79 -33.74
C PHE A 474 4.59 13.23 -33.42
N ILE A 475 4.88 13.69 -32.20
CA ILE A 475 4.55 15.04 -31.76
C ILE A 475 5.66 16.00 -32.16
N VAL A 476 6.93 15.62 -31.94
CA VAL A 476 8.11 16.48 -32.20
C VAL A 476 8.32 16.73 -33.70
N GLN A 477 8.12 15.72 -34.57
CA GLN A 477 8.24 15.86 -36.01
C GLN A 477 7.19 16.81 -36.61
N ALA A 478 5.96 16.79 -36.12
CA ALA A 478 4.90 17.68 -36.60
C ALA A 478 5.25 19.17 -36.36
N ASN A 479 5.87 19.49 -35.23
CA ASN A 479 6.29 20.86 -34.91
C ASN A 479 7.47 21.35 -35.80
N SER A 480 8.30 20.43 -36.31
CA SER A 480 9.38 20.77 -37.25
C SER A 480 8.89 21.03 -38.69
N ASP A 481 7.82 20.37 -39.11
CA ASP A 481 7.23 20.54 -40.45
C ASP A 481 6.36 21.81 -40.52
N ASP A 482 5.66 22.19 -39.47
CA ASP A 482 4.92 23.46 -39.41
C ASP A 482 5.89 24.66 -39.39
N GLY A 483 7.06 24.54 -38.77
CA GLY A 483 8.11 25.54 -38.82
C GLY A 483 8.71 25.74 -40.22
N LYS A 484 8.77 24.69 -41.06
CA LYS A 484 9.21 24.75 -42.46
C LYS A 484 8.17 25.36 -43.40
N ARG A 485 6.87 25.22 -43.09
CA ARG A 485 5.79 25.84 -43.88
C ARG A 485 5.66 27.35 -43.68
N LEU A 486 6.08 27.89 -42.54
CA LEU A 486 6.08 29.31 -42.25
C LEU A 486 7.36 30.01 -42.70
N GLY A 487 8.42 29.29 -43.13
CA GLY A 487 9.69 29.82 -43.64
C GLY A 487 9.87 29.81 -45.16
N GLY A 488 8.89 29.29 -45.91
CA GLY A 488 8.91 29.20 -47.39
C GLY A 488 8.26 30.38 -48.12
N GLY A 489 8.47 31.58 -47.68
CA GLY A 489 8.17 32.79 -48.48
C GLY A 489 9.22 32.97 -49.54
N ASP A 490 8.82 32.85 -50.77
CA ASP A 490 9.52 32.97 -52.04
C ASP A 490 10.29 34.32 -52.12
N TRP A 491 11.60 34.32 -51.86
CA TRP A 491 12.49 35.52 -51.96
C TRP A 491 13.26 35.58 -53.29
N ASN A 492 12.91 34.78 -54.30
CA ASN A 492 13.61 34.72 -55.59
C ASN A 492 12.83 35.31 -56.76
N ASN A 493 12.06 36.40 -56.63
CA ASN A 493 11.53 37.12 -57.79
C ASN A 493 11.37 38.63 -57.54
N ARG A 494 12.44 39.34 -57.30
CA ARG A 494 12.51 40.80 -57.50
C ARG A 494 13.94 41.24 -57.63
N PHE A 495 14.59 40.98 -58.76
CA PHE A 495 15.53 41.89 -59.39
C PHE A 495 15.60 41.49 -60.89
N GLY A 496 14.68 42.07 -61.61
CA GLY A 496 14.65 42.06 -63.06
C GLY A 496 15.83 42.86 -63.62
N GLN A 497 16.25 42.36 -64.72
CA GLN A 497 17.17 42.96 -65.69
C GLN A 497 17.12 44.48 -65.74
N LYS A 498 18.29 45.12 -65.65
CA LYS A 498 18.64 46.29 -66.46
C LYS A 498 20.08 46.15 -66.94
N ASN A 499 20.19 46.24 -68.30
CA ASN A 499 21.37 46.36 -69.13
C ASN A 499 22.30 47.51 -68.70
N PHE A 500 23.59 47.29 -68.64
CA PHE A 500 24.63 47.83 -69.57
C PHE A 500 25.91 47.06 -69.35
#